data_ec5427a64727a4c682080526af864d2c
#
_entry.id   ec5427a64727a4c682080526af864d2c
#
_cell.length_a   1.000
_cell.length_b   1.000
_cell.length_c   1.000
_cell.angle_alpha   90.00
_cell.angle_beta   90.00
_cell.angle_gamma   90.00
#
_symmetry.space_group_name_H-M   'P 1'
#
loop_
_entity.id
_entity.type
_entity.pdbx_description
1 polymer ?
#
loop_
_entity_poly.entity_id
_entity_poly.type
_entity_poly.pdbx_seq_one_letter_code
_entity_poly.pdbx_strand_id
1 'polypeptide(L)'
;MALIKYWQEVFNIPDWKVNTEQIDLENVSIEWAGETYFIGITRDFDTKQATIYHDIDLAEESVVHELLHIVFPAPQEDETYEDYERWITDVAENFVNVGYDYNEK
;
A
#
# COMPACT_ATOMS: atom_id res chain seq x y z
N MET A 1 -4.77 -10.39 7.74
CA MET A 1 -3.55 -10.05 8.49
C MET A 1 -3.87 -8.96 9.52
N ALA A 2 -3.45 -9.18 10.77
CA ALA A 2 -3.77 -8.24 11.84
C ALA A 2 -3.17 -6.85 11.64
N LEU A 3 -1.99 -6.78 11.04
CA LEU A 3 -1.31 -5.53 10.74
C LEU A 3 -2.13 -4.67 9.76
N ILE A 4 -2.70 -5.31 8.73
CA ILE A 4 -3.53 -4.60 7.75
C ILE A 4 -4.78 -4.04 8.44
N LYS A 5 -5.43 -4.84 9.27
CA LYS A 5 -6.64 -4.40 10.00
C LYS A 5 -6.35 -3.23 10.93
N TYR A 6 -5.20 -3.28 11.61
CA TYR A 6 -4.80 -2.18 12.47
C TYR A 6 -4.71 -0.86 11.69
N TRP A 7 -4.01 -0.87 10.56
CA TRP A 7 -3.84 0.34 9.76
C TRP A 7 -5.14 0.77 9.05
N GLN A 8 -6.01 -0.20 8.71
CA GLN A 8 -7.32 0.15 8.19
C GLN A 8 -8.13 0.96 9.21
N GLU A 9 -8.02 0.63 10.48
CA GLU A 9 -8.70 1.38 11.53
C GLU A 9 -8.07 2.76 11.71
N VAL A 10 -6.74 2.84 11.69
CA VAL A 10 -6.04 4.13 11.79
C VAL A 10 -6.48 5.08 10.67
N PHE A 11 -6.62 4.57 9.47
CA PHE A 11 -7.01 5.36 8.30
C PHE A 11 -8.53 5.50 8.12
N ASN A 12 -9.31 4.93 9.03
CA ASN A 12 -10.77 4.97 8.99
C ASN A 12 -11.35 4.35 7.72
N ILE A 13 -10.79 3.22 7.32
CA ILE A 13 -11.28 2.41 6.19
C ILE A 13 -11.51 0.95 6.61
N PRO A 14 -12.16 0.71 7.78
CA PRO A 14 -12.32 -0.67 8.28
C PRO A 14 -13.30 -1.49 7.45
N ASP A 15 -14.14 -0.85 6.65
CA ASP A 15 -15.13 -1.52 5.80
C ASP A 15 -14.55 -2.02 4.48
N TRP A 16 -13.30 -1.68 4.19
CA TRP A 16 -12.64 -2.22 3.00
C TRP A 16 -12.20 -3.66 3.23
N LYS A 17 -12.39 -4.49 2.21
CA LYS A 17 -11.87 -5.84 2.21
C LYS A 17 -10.52 -5.83 1.50
N VAL A 18 -9.45 -5.99 2.28
CA VAL A 18 -8.09 -5.94 1.76
C VAL A 18 -7.49 -7.34 1.81
N ASN A 19 -7.11 -7.85 0.65
CA ASN A 19 -6.45 -9.14 0.50
C ASN A 19 -5.00 -8.94 0.10
N THR A 20 -4.19 -9.96 0.29
CA THR A 20 -2.81 -9.97 -0.20
C THR A 20 -2.61 -11.14 -1.12
N GLU A 21 -1.74 -10.99 -2.11
CA GLU A 21 -1.39 -12.07 -3.01
C GLU A 21 0.09 -12.01 -3.33
N GLN A 22 0.79 -13.11 -3.04
CA GLN A 22 2.21 -13.19 -3.37
C GLN A 22 2.38 -13.52 -4.84
N ILE A 23 3.29 -12.82 -5.51
CA ILE A 23 3.57 -13.03 -6.92
C ILE A 23 5.02 -13.43 -7.11
N ASP A 24 5.29 -13.99 -8.28
CA ASP A 24 6.65 -14.39 -8.69
C ASP A 24 7.06 -13.49 -9.86
N LEU A 25 8.07 -12.63 -9.64
CA LEU A 25 8.51 -11.69 -10.66
C LEU A 25 8.98 -12.36 -11.95
N GLU A 26 9.41 -13.62 -11.88
CA GLU A 26 9.81 -14.34 -13.08
C GLU A 26 8.66 -14.63 -14.04
N ASN A 27 7.42 -14.61 -13.49
CA ASN A 27 6.22 -14.96 -14.24
C ASN A 27 5.29 -13.77 -14.50
N VAL A 28 5.73 -12.55 -14.17
CA VAL A 28 4.92 -11.36 -14.40
C VAL A 28 5.42 -10.60 -15.62
N SER A 29 4.76 -9.49 -15.91
CA SER A 29 5.01 -8.68 -17.10
C SER A 29 6.45 -8.27 -17.26
N ILE A 30 6.90 -8.25 -18.50
CA ILE A 30 8.24 -7.78 -18.88
C ILE A 30 8.49 -6.33 -18.43
N GLU A 31 7.44 -5.57 -18.18
CA GLU A 31 7.55 -4.19 -17.69
C GLU A 31 8.30 -4.11 -16.36
N TRP A 32 8.29 -5.18 -15.60
CA TRP A 32 8.96 -5.23 -14.31
C TRP A 32 10.30 -5.95 -14.35
N ALA A 33 10.74 -6.31 -15.54
CA ALA A 33 12.05 -6.96 -15.71
C ALA A 33 13.15 -6.01 -15.23
N GLY A 34 14.03 -6.52 -14.37
CA GLY A 34 15.08 -5.70 -13.77
C GLY A 34 14.77 -5.13 -12.40
N GLU A 35 13.49 -5.21 -11.98
CA GLU A 35 13.14 -4.81 -10.62
C GLU A 35 13.61 -5.87 -9.62
N THR A 36 14.07 -5.43 -8.46
CA THR A 36 14.49 -6.36 -7.40
C THR A 36 13.32 -6.88 -6.59
N TYR A 37 12.21 -6.15 -6.60
CA TYR A 37 10.99 -6.56 -5.93
C TYR A 37 9.81 -5.77 -6.51
N PHE A 38 8.60 -6.24 -6.22
CA PHE A 38 7.39 -5.53 -6.62
C PHE A 38 6.38 -5.56 -5.47
N ILE A 39 5.82 -4.39 -5.17
CA ILE A 39 4.69 -4.26 -4.26
C ILE A 39 3.73 -3.26 -4.91
N GLY A 40 2.47 -3.64 -5.05
CA GLY A 40 1.48 -2.78 -5.66
C GLY A 40 0.08 -3.14 -5.21
N ILE A 41 -0.90 -2.35 -5.63
CA ILE A 41 -2.27 -2.53 -5.18
C ILE A 41 -3.25 -2.33 -6.34
N THR A 42 -4.31 -3.17 -6.36
CA THR A 42 -5.48 -2.93 -7.19
C THR A 42 -6.64 -2.57 -6.26
N ARG A 43 -7.54 -1.71 -6.74
CA ARG A 43 -8.62 -1.16 -5.92
C ARG A 43 -9.92 -1.12 -6.70
N ASP A 44 -11.00 -1.51 -6.05
CA ASP A 44 -12.35 -1.33 -6.58
C ASP A 44 -13.15 -0.51 -5.57
N PHE A 45 -13.35 0.76 -5.88
CA PHE A 45 -14.02 1.68 -4.97
C PHE A 45 -15.52 1.43 -4.86
N ASP A 46 -16.12 0.82 -5.86
CA ASP A 46 -17.55 0.52 -5.84
C ASP A 46 -17.87 -0.59 -4.84
N THR A 47 -17.01 -1.60 -4.77
CA THR A 47 -17.20 -2.74 -3.86
C THR A 47 -16.37 -2.63 -2.60
N LYS A 48 -15.48 -1.64 -2.50
CA LYS A 48 -14.54 -1.45 -1.39
C LYS A 48 -13.67 -2.68 -1.19
N GLN A 49 -13.08 -3.15 -2.28
CA GLN A 49 -12.16 -4.29 -2.26
C GLN A 49 -10.81 -3.87 -2.83
N ALA A 50 -9.75 -4.39 -2.27
CA ALA A 50 -8.40 -4.13 -2.72
C ALA A 50 -7.56 -5.39 -2.56
N THR A 51 -6.55 -5.53 -3.42
CA THR A 51 -5.56 -6.60 -3.30
C THR A 51 -4.17 -6.01 -3.37
N ILE A 52 -3.35 -6.31 -2.37
CA ILE A 52 -1.94 -5.91 -2.36
C ILE A 52 -1.14 -7.08 -2.93
N TYR A 53 -0.47 -6.83 -4.05
CA TYR A 53 0.40 -7.82 -4.68
C TYR A 53 1.83 -7.58 -4.21
N HIS A 54 2.53 -8.63 -3.86
CA HIS A 54 3.90 -8.50 -3.36
C HIS A 54 4.73 -9.71 -3.75
N ASP A 55 5.97 -9.43 -4.08
CA ASP A 55 6.98 -10.42 -4.41
C ASP A 55 7.73 -10.87 -3.16
N ILE A 56 7.99 -9.92 -2.26
CA ILE A 56 8.69 -10.15 -1.01
C ILE A 56 7.72 -9.99 0.16
N ASP A 57 8.17 -10.34 1.36
CA ASP A 57 7.36 -10.17 2.57
C ASP A 57 6.99 -8.70 2.77
N LEU A 58 5.75 -8.48 3.18
CA LEU A 58 5.24 -7.13 3.41
C LEU A 58 5.73 -6.58 4.74
N ALA A 59 6.52 -5.51 4.68
CA ALA A 59 6.89 -4.74 5.86
C ALA A 59 5.74 -3.80 6.23
N GLU A 60 5.71 -3.33 7.47
CA GLU A 60 4.68 -2.40 7.93
C GLU A 60 4.59 -1.16 7.06
N GLU A 61 5.73 -0.55 6.72
CA GLU A 61 5.75 0.63 5.87
C GLU A 61 5.14 0.37 4.50
N SER A 62 5.36 -0.83 3.94
CA SER A 62 4.77 -1.20 2.66
C SER A 62 3.26 -1.30 2.75
N VAL A 63 2.74 -1.90 3.82
CA VAL A 63 1.30 -1.98 4.05
C VAL A 63 0.70 -0.58 4.14
N VAL A 64 1.33 0.30 4.92
CA VAL A 64 0.86 1.68 5.08
C VAL A 64 0.86 2.42 3.75
N HIS A 65 1.94 2.28 2.98
CA HIS A 65 2.07 2.89 1.66
C HIS A 65 0.89 2.48 0.75
N GLU A 66 0.61 1.17 0.68
CA GLU A 66 -0.44 0.68 -0.20
C GLU A 66 -1.84 1.08 0.28
N LEU A 67 -2.08 1.07 1.59
CA LEU A 67 -3.37 1.53 2.12
C LEU A 67 -3.59 3.02 1.89
N LEU A 68 -2.52 3.83 1.87
CA LEU A 68 -2.64 5.24 1.55
C LEU A 68 -3.14 5.48 0.13
N HIS A 69 -2.90 4.56 -0.79
CA HIS A 69 -3.47 4.64 -2.13
C HIS A 69 -4.99 4.46 -2.15
N ILE A 70 -5.56 3.93 -1.09
CA ILE A 70 -7.02 3.89 -0.92
C ILE A 70 -7.52 5.23 -0.37
N VAL A 71 -6.81 5.79 0.60
CA VAL A 71 -7.20 7.05 1.25
C VAL A 71 -7.01 8.24 0.31
N PHE A 72 -5.93 8.23 -0.47
CA PHE A 72 -5.58 9.30 -1.42
C PHE A 72 -5.41 8.66 -2.79
N PRO A 73 -6.51 8.39 -3.50
CA PRO A 73 -6.48 7.50 -4.66
C PRO A 73 -5.86 8.06 -5.94
N ALA A 74 -5.61 9.37 -5.99
CA ALA A 74 -5.08 9.98 -7.21
C ALA A 74 -4.32 11.25 -6.88
N PRO A 75 -3.39 11.68 -7.76
CA PRO A 75 -2.72 12.96 -7.61
C PRO A 75 -3.72 14.11 -7.66
N GLN A 76 -3.37 15.22 -7.04
CA GLN A 76 -4.16 16.44 -7.15
C GLN A 76 -3.96 17.04 -8.54
N GLU A 77 -4.84 17.99 -8.91
CA GLU A 77 -4.93 18.51 -10.27
C GLU A 77 -3.60 18.98 -10.86
N ASP A 78 -2.78 19.66 -10.06
CA ASP A 78 -1.50 20.19 -10.52
C ASP A 78 -0.30 19.32 -10.15
N GLU A 79 -0.57 18.13 -9.62
CA GLU A 79 0.47 17.24 -9.10
C GLU A 79 0.78 16.15 -10.11
N THR A 80 2.07 15.89 -10.38
CA THR A 80 2.47 14.76 -11.20
C THR A 80 2.29 13.46 -10.42
N TYR A 81 2.17 12.34 -11.14
CA TYR A 81 2.09 11.04 -10.50
C TYR A 81 3.35 10.75 -9.69
N GLU A 82 4.51 11.15 -10.21
CA GLU A 82 5.78 10.96 -9.54
C GLU A 82 5.85 11.71 -8.20
N ASP A 83 5.36 12.95 -8.18
CA ASP A 83 5.30 13.75 -6.94
C ASP A 83 4.31 13.13 -5.95
N TYR A 84 3.19 12.64 -6.45
CA TYR A 84 2.18 11.97 -5.63
C TYR A 84 2.77 10.72 -4.97
N GLU A 85 3.47 9.87 -5.72
CA GLU A 85 4.11 8.67 -5.18
C GLU A 85 5.17 9.01 -4.14
N ARG A 86 5.94 10.05 -4.37
CA ARG A 86 6.95 10.51 -3.41
C ARG A 86 6.29 10.96 -2.11
N TRP A 87 5.20 11.70 -2.24
CA TRP A 87 4.44 12.15 -1.07
C TRP A 87 3.85 10.98 -0.28
N ILE A 88 3.26 10.01 -0.97
CA ILE A 88 2.74 8.79 -0.33
C ILE A 88 3.86 8.07 0.44
N THR A 89 5.03 7.94 -0.16
CA THR A 89 6.19 7.31 0.47
C THR A 89 6.60 8.05 1.74
N ASP A 90 6.67 9.38 1.68
CA ASP A 90 7.04 10.20 2.82
C ASP A 90 6.00 10.11 3.95
N VAL A 91 4.73 10.13 3.60
CA VAL A 91 3.65 10.03 4.58
C VAL A 91 3.66 8.65 5.25
N ALA A 92 3.85 7.59 4.47
CA ALA A 92 3.92 6.23 5.03
C ALA A 92 5.07 6.10 6.02
N GLU A 93 6.23 6.62 5.66
CA GLU A 93 7.40 6.60 6.54
C GLU A 93 7.13 7.37 7.84
N ASN A 94 6.49 8.52 7.74
CA ASN A 94 6.17 9.33 8.92
C ASN A 94 5.17 8.64 9.83
N PHE A 95 4.14 7.99 9.29
CA PHE A 95 3.19 7.26 10.11
C PHE A 95 3.86 6.15 10.90
N VAL A 96 4.74 5.41 10.28
CA VAL A 96 5.46 4.32 10.95
C VAL A 96 6.41 4.87 12.02
N ASN A 97 7.09 5.98 11.73
CA ASN A 97 8.12 6.52 12.62
C ASN A 97 7.59 7.30 13.81
N VAL A 98 6.38 7.87 13.74
CA VAL A 98 5.88 8.72 14.83
C VAL A 98 5.03 7.98 15.86
N GLY A 99 5.12 6.67 15.90
CA GLY A 99 4.51 5.94 17.01
C GLY A 99 3.23 5.19 16.73
N TYR A 100 2.84 5.05 15.49
CA TYR A 100 1.80 4.11 15.12
C TYR A 100 2.40 2.72 14.96
N ASP A 101 3.23 2.34 15.92
CA ASP A 101 3.93 1.06 15.88
C ASP A 101 3.01 -0.05 16.37
N TYR A 102 2.65 -0.95 15.49
CA TYR A 102 1.81 -2.09 15.81
C TYR A 102 2.38 -2.93 16.97
N ASN A 103 3.70 -3.05 17.05
CA ASN A 103 4.36 -3.89 18.03
C ASN A 103 4.35 -3.31 19.45
N GLU A 104 4.00 -2.06 19.61
CA GLU A 104 3.91 -1.42 20.92
C GLU A 104 2.52 -1.54 21.54
N LYS A 105 1.60 -2.13 20.81
CA LYS A 105 0.25 -2.38 21.30
C LYS A 105 0.15 -3.72 22.03
#